data_3709ba56a7736743088e9ffb81549174
#
_entry.id   3709ba56a7736743088e9ffb81549174
#
_cell.length_a   1.000
_cell.length_b   1.000
_cell.length_c   1.000
_cell.angle_alpha   90.00
_cell.angle_beta   90.00
_cell.angle_gamma   90.00
#
_symmetry.space_group_name_H-M   'P 1'
#
loop_
_entity.id
_entity.type
_entity.pdbx_description
1 polymer ?
#
loop_
_entity_poly.entity_id
_entity_poly.type
_entity_poly.pdbx_seq_one_letter_code
_entity_poly.pdbx_strand_id
1 'polypeptide(L)'
;MARIRSIKPEFWTSAQLLECSTNARLLFIGTWNFADDAGRHPWSAKQVKAEIFPADDFTEQQVLSWLLELEINHLIVRYTSGGKE
;
A
#
# COMPACT_ATOMS: atom_id res chain seq x y z
N MET A 1 6.02 3.50 12.72
CA MET A 1 5.97 2.38 13.68
C MET A 1 5.01 1.32 13.17
N ALA A 2 5.43 0.07 13.24
CA ALA A 2 4.60 -1.05 12.77
C ALA A 2 3.47 -1.33 13.76
N ARG A 3 2.33 -1.74 13.22
CA ARG A 3 1.13 -2.02 14.01
C ARG A 3 0.51 -3.32 13.57
N ILE A 4 -0.18 -3.98 14.49
CA ILE A 4 -0.94 -5.19 14.19
C ILE A 4 -2.29 -4.75 13.65
N ARG A 5 -2.70 -5.32 12.52
CA ARG A 5 -4.00 -5.04 11.90
C ARG A 5 -4.65 -6.35 11.51
N SER A 6 -5.98 -6.37 11.52
CA SER A 6 -6.74 -7.55 11.11
C SER A 6 -7.11 -7.46 9.63
N ILE A 7 -7.19 -8.62 8.98
CA ILE A 7 -7.67 -8.72 7.61
C ILE A 7 -9.05 -9.36 7.67
N LYS A 8 -10.07 -8.64 7.19
CA LYS A 8 -11.44 -9.16 7.18
C LYS A 8 -11.63 -10.10 6.00
N PRO A 9 -12.47 -11.12 6.15
CA PRO A 9 -12.70 -12.07 5.04
C PRO A 9 -13.16 -11.41 3.75
N GLU A 10 -13.91 -10.32 3.82
CA GLU A 10 -14.39 -9.60 2.66
C GLU A 10 -13.25 -9.05 1.79
N PHE A 11 -12.06 -8.91 2.35
CA PHE A 11 -10.90 -8.45 1.60
C PHE A 11 -10.67 -9.32 0.36
N TRP A 12 -10.79 -10.62 0.51
CA TRP A 12 -10.44 -11.57 -0.54
C TRP A 12 -11.40 -11.58 -1.72
N THR A 13 -12.60 -11.06 -1.51
CA THR A 13 -13.63 -11.04 -2.55
C THR A 13 -14.04 -9.63 -2.96
N SER A 14 -13.36 -8.61 -2.48
CA SER A 14 -13.65 -7.23 -2.83
C SER A 14 -13.40 -7.00 -4.32
N ALA A 15 -14.40 -6.45 -5.01
CA ALA A 15 -14.29 -6.19 -6.44
C ALA A 15 -13.10 -5.27 -6.75
N GLN A 16 -12.87 -4.27 -5.92
CA GLN A 16 -11.75 -3.35 -6.12
C GLN A 16 -10.41 -4.07 -6.00
N LEU A 17 -10.28 -4.97 -5.04
CA LEU A 17 -9.04 -5.71 -4.84
C LEU A 17 -8.81 -6.74 -5.93
N LEU A 18 -9.88 -7.31 -6.48
CA LEU A 18 -9.76 -8.28 -7.56
C LEU A 18 -9.26 -7.64 -8.85
N GLU A 19 -9.38 -6.33 -8.99
CA GLU A 19 -8.83 -5.61 -10.13
C GLU A 19 -7.32 -5.35 -9.99
N CYS A 20 -6.75 -5.63 -8.85
CA CYS A 20 -5.33 -5.38 -8.58
C CYS A 20 -4.51 -6.65 -8.76
N SER A 21 -3.23 -6.47 -9.12
CA SER A 21 -2.31 -7.60 -9.18
C SER A 21 -2.08 -8.16 -7.77
N THR A 22 -1.57 -9.40 -7.71
CA THR A 22 -1.27 -10.06 -6.44
C THR A 22 -0.29 -9.25 -5.61
N ASN A 23 0.73 -8.69 -6.23
CA ASN A 23 1.73 -7.91 -5.51
C ASN A 23 1.14 -6.60 -4.97
N ALA A 24 0.23 -5.97 -5.72
CA ALA A 24 -0.44 -4.77 -5.25
C ALA A 24 -1.31 -5.08 -4.03
N ARG A 25 -2.00 -6.21 -4.04
CA ARG A 25 -2.82 -6.62 -2.89
C ARG A 25 -1.96 -6.88 -1.66
N LEU A 26 -0.83 -7.56 -1.83
CA LEU A 26 0.10 -7.80 -0.72
C LEU A 26 0.64 -6.49 -0.18
N LEU A 27 1.01 -5.57 -1.06
CA LEU A 27 1.50 -4.26 -0.67
C LEU A 27 0.44 -3.50 0.12
N PHE A 28 -0.82 -3.58 -0.31
CA PHE A 28 -1.92 -2.91 0.38
C PHE A 28 -2.03 -3.40 1.83
N ILE A 29 -1.99 -4.71 2.02
CA ILE A 29 -2.01 -5.29 3.37
C ILE A 29 -0.82 -4.78 4.19
N GLY A 30 0.36 -4.76 3.58
CA GLY A 30 1.57 -4.31 4.27
C GLY A 30 1.49 -2.88 4.73
N THR A 31 0.88 -1.99 3.93
CA THR A 31 0.78 -0.59 4.31
C THR A 31 -0.02 -0.40 5.60
N TRP A 32 -0.95 -1.30 5.90
CA TRP A 32 -1.74 -1.18 7.13
C TRP A 32 -0.87 -1.26 8.37
N ASN A 33 0.19 -2.05 8.31
CA ASN A 33 1.08 -2.22 9.46
C ASN A 33 1.98 -1.00 9.68
N PHE A 34 2.21 -0.21 8.65
CA PHE A 34 3.16 0.91 8.71
C PHE A 34 2.50 2.28 8.63
N ALA A 35 1.18 2.32 8.44
CA ALA A 35 0.44 3.59 8.45
C ALA A 35 0.29 4.08 9.90
N ASP A 36 0.09 5.40 10.06
CA ASP A 36 -0.12 5.98 11.38
C ASP A 36 -1.56 5.71 11.87
N ASP A 37 -1.93 6.25 13.03
CA ASP A 37 -3.24 6.04 13.62
C ASP A 37 -4.39 6.53 12.74
N ALA A 38 -4.11 7.51 11.87
CA ALA A 38 -5.10 8.03 10.94
C ALA A 38 -5.07 7.31 9.60
N GLY A 39 -4.26 6.25 9.46
CA GLY A 39 -4.17 5.50 8.23
C GLY A 39 -3.30 6.17 7.17
N ARG A 40 -2.42 7.09 7.56
CA ARG A 40 -1.57 7.81 6.63
C ARG A 40 -0.19 7.20 6.54
N HIS A 41 0.36 7.22 5.34
CA HIS A 41 1.71 6.72 5.08
C HIS A 41 2.37 7.62 4.04
N PRO A 42 3.66 7.92 4.17
CA PRO A 42 4.35 8.72 3.14
C PRO A 42 4.26 8.08 1.77
N TRP A 43 4.05 8.91 0.75
CA TRP A 43 4.03 8.44 -0.63
C TRP A 43 5.48 8.31 -1.12
N SER A 44 6.07 7.15 -0.84
CA SER A 44 7.46 6.90 -1.19
C SER A 44 7.65 5.43 -1.54
N ALA A 45 7.87 5.14 -2.82
CA ALA A 45 8.10 3.78 -3.26
C ALA A 45 9.35 3.18 -2.59
N LYS A 46 10.37 3.99 -2.36
CA LYS A 46 11.59 3.53 -1.70
C LYS A 46 11.31 3.09 -0.27
N GLN A 47 10.56 3.89 0.48
CA GLN A 47 10.23 3.56 1.87
C GLN A 47 9.33 2.34 1.95
N VAL A 48 8.31 2.28 1.09
CA VAL A 48 7.38 1.16 1.05
C VAL A 48 8.13 -0.14 0.72
N LYS A 49 9.04 -0.08 -0.25
CA LYS A 49 9.84 -1.25 -0.61
C LYS A 49 10.67 -1.73 0.59
N ALA A 50 11.31 -0.80 1.30
CA ALA A 50 12.16 -1.15 2.44
C ALA A 50 11.35 -1.75 3.58
N GLU A 51 10.11 -1.31 3.78
CA GLU A 51 9.27 -1.79 4.86
C GLU A 51 8.57 -3.11 4.54
N ILE A 52 8.09 -3.26 3.32
CA ILE A 52 7.19 -4.36 2.97
C ILE A 52 7.91 -5.46 2.18
N PHE A 53 8.85 -5.08 1.33
CA PHE A 53 9.60 -6.02 0.48
C PHE A 53 11.11 -5.92 0.72
N PRO A 54 11.59 -6.03 1.97
CA PRO A 54 13.02 -5.81 2.24
C PRO A 54 13.92 -6.91 1.66
N ALA A 55 13.37 -8.10 1.42
CA ALA A 55 14.16 -9.24 0.94
C ALA A 55 13.95 -9.51 -0.54
N ASP A 56 13.15 -8.71 -1.23
CA ASP A 56 12.80 -8.97 -2.62
C ASP A 56 13.54 -8.03 -3.55
N ASP A 57 13.80 -8.51 -4.77
CA ASP A 57 14.54 -7.75 -5.78
C ASP A 57 13.64 -6.84 -6.62
N PHE A 58 12.51 -6.41 -6.08
CA PHE A 58 11.62 -5.51 -6.80
C PHE A 58 12.26 -4.13 -6.93
N THR A 59 12.05 -3.49 -8.08
CA THR A 59 12.52 -2.12 -8.27
C THR A 59 11.54 -1.14 -7.65
N GLU A 60 12.02 0.08 -7.40
CA GLU A 60 11.14 1.14 -6.91
C GLU A 60 10.04 1.44 -7.91
N GLN A 61 10.34 1.32 -9.22
CA GLN A 61 9.34 1.52 -10.26
C GLN A 61 8.23 0.48 -10.20
N GLN A 62 8.58 -0.77 -9.91
CA GLN A 62 7.57 -1.82 -9.74
C GLN A 62 6.67 -1.51 -8.55
N VAL A 63 7.27 -1.13 -7.42
CA VAL A 63 6.51 -0.78 -6.22
C VAL A 63 5.60 0.42 -6.50
N LEU A 64 6.14 1.43 -7.20
CA LEU A 64 5.32 2.59 -7.56
C LEU A 64 4.14 2.19 -8.43
N SER A 65 4.33 1.28 -9.38
CA SER A 65 3.23 0.85 -10.24
C SER A 65 2.12 0.18 -9.42
N TRP A 66 2.48 -0.59 -8.39
CA TRP A 66 1.48 -1.21 -7.52
C TRP A 66 0.75 -0.18 -6.66
N LEU A 67 1.46 0.83 -6.18
CA LEU A 67 0.83 1.94 -5.46
C LEU A 67 -0.18 2.65 -6.35
N LEU A 68 0.17 2.85 -7.63
CA LEU A 68 -0.73 3.48 -8.58
C LEU A 68 -1.94 2.61 -8.88
N GLU A 69 -1.77 1.27 -8.93
CA GLU A 69 -2.92 0.37 -9.06
C GLU A 69 -3.91 0.58 -7.93
N LEU A 70 -3.41 0.69 -6.70
CA LEU A 70 -4.26 0.87 -5.53
C LEU A 70 -4.98 2.23 -5.59
N GLU A 71 -4.29 3.26 -6.05
CA GLU A 71 -4.88 4.58 -6.18
C GLU A 71 -5.97 4.60 -7.25
N ILE A 72 -5.70 3.98 -8.41
CA ILE A 72 -6.64 3.93 -9.53
C ILE A 72 -7.93 3.19 -9.12
N ASN A 73 -7.78 2.17 -8.28
CA ASN A 73 -8.92 1.38 -7.83
C ASN A 73 -9.55 1.93 -6.55
N HIS A 74 -9.19 3.15 -6.17
CA HIS A 74 -9.77 3.89 -5.03
C HIS A 74 -9.56 3.19 -3.68
N LEU A 75 -8.52 2.37 -3.57
CA LEU A 75 -8.19 1.71 -2.31
C LEU A 75 -7.33 2.59 -1.42
N ILE A 76 -6.55 3.48 -2.04
CA ILE A 76 -5.80 4.50 -1.32
C ILE A 76 -6.04 5.84 -1.98
N VAL A 77 -5.85 6.89 -1.20
CA VAL A 77 -6.00 8.27 -1.68
C VAL A 77 -4.73 9.02 -1.36
N ARG A 78 -4.12 9.58 -2.39
CA ARG A 78 -2.97 10.44 -2.21
C ARG A 78 -3.45 11.85 -1.93
N TYR A 79 -2.89 12.48 -0.91
CA TYR A 79 -3.27 13.84 -0.57
C TYR A 79 -2.04 14.64 -0.19
N THR A 80 -2.19 15.95 -0.26
CA THR A 80 -1.13 16.87 0.13
C THR A 80 -1.62 17.68 1.31
N SER A 81 -0.79 17.75 2.35
CA SER A 81 -1.10 18.53 3.54
C SER A 81 0.10 19.41 3.82
N GLY A 82 -0.07 20.70 3.60
CA GLY A 82 1.02 21.63 3.79
C GLY A 82 2.20 21.37 2.85
N GLY A 83 1.92 20.86 1.66
CA GLY A 83 2.96 20.54 0.68
C GLY A 83 3.62 19.20 0.88
N LYS A 84 3.05 18.32 1.71
CA LYS A 84 3.58 16.98 1.97
C LYS A 84 2.55 15.93 1.67
N GLU A 85 3.05 14.75 1.34
CA GLU A 85 2.20 13.60 1.06
C GLU A 85 2.46 12.49 2.02
#